data_aca52fa6fe5fb786360697f8e985d09b
#
_entry.id   aca52fa6fe5fb786360697f8e985d09b
#
_cell.length_a   1.000
_cell.length_b   1.000
_cell.length_c   1.000
_cell.angle_alpha   90.00
_cell.angle_beta   90.00
_cell.angle_gamma   90.00
#
_symmetry.space_group_name_H-M   'P 1'
#
loop_
_entity.id
_entity.type
_entity.pdbx_description
1 polymer ?
#
loop_
_entity_poly.entity_id
_entity_poly.type
_entity_poly.pdbx_seq_one_letter_code
_entity_poly.pdbx_strand_id
1 'polypeptide(L)'
;GITSSKYAAVNSEGLGFAITINEAKPIIEELISQGYVSGRVRVGITFYSAYADYANIEFKDKYGFDIPEELEGSLWISDISKDCDIANTELKNGDFIVSIEGRQIADYSELNQLLKGKKGGDKIKAECARVDKSGKITYFEIEFKLMTDTSGDF
;
A
#
# COMPACT_ATOMS: atom_id res chain seq x y z
N GLY A 1 -1.05 -8.08 -28.14
CA GLY A 1 -0.62 -7.87 -26.77
C GLY A 1 -0.18 -6.43 -26.54
N ILE A 2 -0.19 -6.02 -25.30
CA ILE A 2 0.29 -4.69 -24.87
C ILE A 2 1.68 -4.89 -24.27
N THR A 3 2.71 -4.27 -24.85
CA THR A 3 4.07 -4.34 -24.29
C THR A 3 4.12 -3.70 -22.90
N SER A 4 4.63 -4.45 -21.93
CA SER A 4 4.55 -4.07 -20.51
C SER A 4 5.92 -3.79 -19.91
N SER A 5 6.88 -4.70 -20.06
CA SER A 5 8.18 -4.57 -19.45
C SER A 5 9.28 -5.25 -20.26
N LYS A 6 10.53 -4.84 -20.04
CA LYS A 6 11.73 -5.44 -20.62
C LYS A 6 12.61 -5.93 -19.47
N TYR A 7 13.11 -7.15 -19.57
CA TYR A 7 14.11 -7.64 -18.63
C TYR A 7 15.46 -6.98 -18.97
N ALA A 8 15.99 -6.20 -18.06
CA ALA A 8 17.27 -5.53 -18.20
C ALA A 8 18.29 -6.15 -17.23
N ALA A 9 18.96 -7.21 -17.67
CA ALA A 9 20.15 -7.71 -16.99
C ALA A 9 21.33 -7.63 -17.94
N VAL A 10 22.55 -7.48 -17.41
CA VAL A 10 23.80 -7.21 -18.15
C VAL A 10 24.09 -8.22 -19.29
N ASN A 11 23.44 -9.39 -19.27
CA ASN A 11 23.62 -10.46 -20.28
C ASN A 11 22.29 -10.96 -20.88
N SER A 12 21.19 -10.19 -20.82
CA SER A 12 19.88 -10.62 -21.31
C SER A 12 19.27 -9.55 -22.22
N GLU A 13 19.81 -9.41 -23.42
CA GLU A 13 19.17 -8.61 -24.47
C GLU A 13 18.08 -9.43 -25.17
N GLY A 14 16.91 -8.80 -25.36
CA GLY A 14 15.84 -9.33 -26.21
C GLY A 14 14.64 -9.97 -25.49
N LEU A 15 14.62 -10.06 -24.16
CA LEU A 15 13.44 -10.53 -23.44
C LEU A 15 12.49 -9.37 -23.13
N GLY A 16 11.35 -9.35 -23.80
CA GLY A 16 10.25 -8.42 -23.56
C GLY A 16 8.99 -9.17 -23.12
N PHE A 17 8.20 -8.56 -22.27
CA PHE A 17 6.92 -9.09 -21.81
C PHE A 17 5.78 -8.27 -22.39
N ALA A 18 4.71 -8.95 -22.73
CA ALA A 18 3.48 -8.32 -23.19
C ALA A 18 2.28 -8.95 -22.49
N ILE A 19 1.34 -8.11 -22.08
CA ILE A 19 0.04 -8.55 -21.56
C ILE A 19 -0.76 -9.07 -22.75
N THR A 20 -1.37 -10.23 -22.62
CA THR A 20 -2.20 -10.80 -23.68
C THR A 20 -3.46 -9.96 -23.91
N ILE A 21 -3.97 -9.95 -25.12
CA ILE A 21 -5.20 -9.21 -25.43
C ILE A 21 -6.41 -9.76 -24.66
N ASN A 22 -6.41 -11.06 -24.37
CA ASN A 22 -7.49 -11.69 -23.62
C ASN A 22 -7.54 -11.23 -22.16
N GLU A 23 -6.40 -10.89 -21.57
CA GLU A 23 -6.30 -10.32 -20.23
C GLU A 23 -6.58 -8.81 -20.23
N ALA A 24 -6.12 -8.09 -21.25
CA ALA A 24 -6.29 -6.64 -21.33
C ALA A 24 -7.72 -6.23 -21.72
N LYS A 25 -8.38 -7.00 -22.61
CA LYS A 25 -9.69 -6.64 -23.18
C LYS A 25 -10.77 -6.36 -22.15
N PRO A 26 -11.05 -7.22 -21.15
CA PRO A 26 -12.08 -6.93 -20.16
C PRO A 26 -11.78 -5.68 -19.35
N ILE A 27 -10.50 -5.43 -19.01
CA ILE A 27 -10.07 -4.23 -18.31
C ILE A 27 -10.29 -2.98 -19.14
N ILE A 28 -9.96 -3.05 -20.45
CA ILE A 28 -10.17 -1.94 -21.39
C ILE A 28 -11.66 -1.65 -21.56
N GLU A 29 -12.50 -2.67 -21.67
CA GLU A 29 -13.96 -2.52 -21.80
C GLU A 29 -14.58 -1.87 -20.57
N GLU A 30 -14.14 -2.22 -19.37
CA GLU A 30 -14.56 -1.57 -18.13
C GLU A 30 -14.12 -0.11 -18.07
N LEU A 31 -12.85 0.18 -18.40
CA LEU A 31 -12.34 1.55 -18.42
C LEU A 31 -13.08 2.45 -19.44
N ILE A 32 -13.44 1.91 -20.61
CA ILE A 32 -14.22 2.65 -21.59
C ILE A 32 -15.65 2.91 -21.12
N SER A 33 -16.27 1.92 -20.47
CA SER A 33 -17.69 2.00 -20.10
C SER A 33 -17.96 2.79 -18.84
N GLN A 34 -17.06 2.72 -17.85
CA GLN A 34 -17.30 3.30 -16.51
C GLN A 34 -16.14 4.13 -15.94
N GLY A 35 -14.97 4.15 -16.61
CA GLY A 35 -13.83 4.94 -16.22
C GLY A 35 -12.94 4.32 -15.13
N TYR A 36 -13.30 3.14 -14.60
CA TYR A 36 -12.53 2.43 -13.58
C TYR A 36 -12.63 0.91 -13.75
N VAL A 37 -11.79 0.15 -13.08
CA VAL A 37 -11.79 -1.34 -13.11
C VAL A 37 -12.58 -1.85 -11.92
N SER A 38 -13.64 -2.62 -12.18
CA SER A 38 -14.47 -3.21 -11.13
C SER A 38 -13.69 -4.17 -10.24
N GLY A 39 -14.09 -4.22 -8.98
CA GLY A 39 -13.47 -5.13 -8.00
C GLY A 39 -12.12 -4.66 -7.46
N ARG A 40 -11.61 -3.53 -7.88
CA ARG A 40 -10.47 -2.90 -7.22
C ARG A 40 -10.91 -2.23 -5.92
N VAL A 41 -10.10 -2.41 -4.91
CA VAL A 41 -10.30 -1.76 -3.61
C VAL A 41 -9.08 -0.95 -3.23
N ARG A 42 -9.29 0.10 -2.45
CA ARG A 42 -8.20 0.90 -1.90
C ARG A 42 -8.36 1.07 -0.39
N VAL A 43 -7.24 1.16 0.28
CA VAL A 43 -7.14 1.47 1.71
C VAL A 43 -7.16 2.99 1.91
N GLY A 44 -6.56 3.74 1.00
CA GLY A 44 -6.46 5.19 1.06
C GLY A 44 -5.26 5.68 1.88
N ILE A 45 -4.13 4.99 1.77
CA ILE A 45 -2.88 5.36 2.41
C ILE A 45 -1.76 5.51 1.39
N THR A 46 -0.85 6.44 1.66
CA THR A 46 0.47 6.50 1.03
C THR A 46 1.51 6.17 2.10
N PHE A 47 2.47 5.34 1.77
CA PHE A 47 3.42 4.82 2.76
C PHE A 47 4.81 4.57 2.16
N TYR A 48 5.78 4.45 3.04
CA TYR A 48 7.10 3.90 2.76
C TYR A 48 7.24 2.53 3.43
N SER A 49 7.91 1.61 2.78
CA SER A 49 8.35 0.37 3.42
C SER A 49 9.43 0.70 4.46
N ALA A 50 9.21 0.36 5.73
CA ALA A 50 10.07 0.79 6.82
C ALA A 50 11.49 0.22 6.76
N TYR A 51 11.71 -0.88 6.00
CA TYR A 51 13.05 -1.44 5.77
C TYR A 51 13.83 -0.75 4.64
N ALA A 52 13.21 0.19 3.92
CA ALA A 52 13.88 0.89 2.81
C ALA A 52 14.81 2.00 3.34
N ASP A 53 16.03 2.05 2.84
CA ASP A 53 17.02 3.04 3.27
C ASP A 53 16.50 4.49 3.24
N TYR A 54 15.77 4.85 2.19
CA TYR A 54 15.21 6.20 2.06
C TYR A 54 14.13 6.50 3.10
N ALA A 55 13.36 5.48 3.54
CA ALA A 55 12.37 5.66 4.60
C ALA A 55 13.05 5.99 5.93
N ASN A 56 14.16 5.33 6.22
CA ASN A 56 14.94 5.60 7.43
C ASN A 56 15.58 7.00 7.39
N ILE A 57 16.04 7.46 6.22
CA ILE A 57 16.58 8.82 6.06
C ILE A 57 15.50 9.85 6.36
N GLU A 58 14.33 9.74 5.74
CA GLU A 58 13.19 10.64 5.95
C GLU A 58 12.69 10.62 7.40
N PHE A 59 12.64 9.43 8.01
CA PHE A 59 12.23 9.27 9.40
C PHE A 59 13.24 9.94 10.36
N LYS A 60 14.54 9.73 10.13
CA LYS A 60 15.61 10.31 10.92
C LYS A 60 15.64 11.84 10.84
N ASP A 61 15.40 12.40 9.66
CA ASP A 61 15.27 13.85 9.50
C ASP A 61 14.11 14.43 10.29
N LYS A 62 13.01 13.68 10.41
CA LYS A 62 11.79 14.12 11.12
C LYS A 62 11.87 13.93 12.63
N TYR A 63 12.46 12.83 13.10
CA TYR A 63 12.41 12.42 14.51
C TYR A 63 13.78 12.54 15.22
N GLY A 64 14.88 12.58 14.47
CA GLY A 64 16.25 12.68 15.01
C GLY A 64 16.92 11.35 15.36
N PHE A 65 16.26 10.22 15.10
CA PHE A 65 16.77 8.85 15.30
C PHE A 65 16.26 7.93 14.19
N ASP A 66 16.87 6.75 14.07
CA ASP A 66 16.51 5.76 13.07
C ASP A 66 15.16 5.09 13.39
N ILE A 67 14.51 4.48 12.38
CA ILE A 67 13.29 3.69 12.61
C ILE A 67 13.62 2.57 13.61
N PRO A 68 12.82 2.40 14.68
CA PRO A 68 13.02 1.31 15.63
C PRO A 68 13.02 -0.07 14.97
N GLU A 69 13.91 -0.96 15.40
CA GLU A 69 14.08 -2.31 14.85
C GLU A 69 12.77 -3.13 14.87
N GLU A 70 11.94 -2.91 15.90
CA GLU A 70 10.63 -3.53 16.07
C GLU A 70 9.61 -3.13 14.98
N LEU A 71 9.86 -2.02 14.28
CA LEU A 71 9.00 -1.49 13.22
C LEU A 71 9.59 -1.70 11.82
N GLU A 72 10.79 -2.27 11.69
CA GLU A 72 11.29 -2.75 10.41
C GLU A 72 10.31 -3.77 9.83
N GLY A 73 10.01 -3.75 8.57
CA GLY A 73 9.01 -4.65 7.99
C GLY A 73 7.55 -4.25 8.26
N SER A 74 7.31 -2.98 8.56
CA SER A 74 5.99 -2.36 8.61
C SER A 74 5.86 -1.27 7.55
N LEU A 75 4.67 -0.67 7.44
CA LEU A 75 4.39 0.43 6.51
C LEU A 75 4.38 1.75 7.29
N TRP A 76 5.33 2.64 7.01
CA TRP A 76 5.36 3.98 7.58
C TRP A 76 4.45 4.92 6.77
N ILE A 77 3.41 5.46 7.40
CA ILE A 77 2.36 6.23 6.74
C ILE A 77 2.83 7.67 6.49
N SER A 78 2.89 8.04 5.21
CA SER A 78 3.21 9.41 4.78
C SER A 78 1.97 10.26 4.58
N ASP A 79 0.88 9.68 4.05
CA ASP A 79 -0.39 10.40 3.84
C ASP A 79 -1.61 9.48 3.96
N ILE A 80 -2.76 10.06 4.30
CA ILE A 80 -4.05 9.39 4.42
C ILE A 80 -5.09 10.16 3.61
N SER A 81 -5.70 9.49 2.66
CA SER A 81 -6.75 10.06 1.80
C SER A 81 -8.02 10.33 2.60
N LYS A 82 -8.46 11.58 2.63
CA LYS A 82 -9.58 12.06 3.46
C LYS A 82 -10.95 11.47 3.08
N ASP A 83 -11.08 10.97 1.84
CA ASP A 83 -12.29 10.37 1.30
C ASP A 83 -12.39 8.85 1.61
N CYS A 84 -11.40 8.28 2.25
CA CYS A 84 -11.37 6.87 2.65
C CYS A 84 -11.73 6.68 4.13
N ASP A 85 -12.36 5.55 4.45
CA ASP A 85 -12.87 5.26 5.80
C ASP A 85 -11.76 5.21 6.85
N ILE A 86 -10.56 4.81 6.46
CA ILE A 86 -9.39 4.78 7.34
C ILE A 86 -9.05 6.17 7.92
N ALA A 87 -9.39 7.26 7.23
CA ALA A 87 -9.21 8.62 7.73
C ALA A 87 -10.08 8.94 8.95
N ASN A 88 -11.14 8.16 9.20
CA ASN A 88 -12.01 8.31 10.37
C ASN A 88 -11.50 7.54 11.60
N THR A 89 -10.37 6.84 11.47
CA THR A 89 -9.73 6.13 12.58
C THR A 89 -8.74 7.04 13.32
N GLU A 90 -8.08 6.50 14.34
CA GLU A 90 -7.04 7.23 15.06
C GLU A 90 -5.67 7.25 14.37
N LEU A 91 -5.52 6.57 13.21
CA LEU A 91 -4.31 6.56 12.41
C LEU A 91 -3.97 7.96 11.89
N LYS A 92 -2.69 8.31 11.94
CA LYS A 92 -2.18 9.63 11.51
C LYS A 92 -0.94 9.50 10.63
N ASN A 93 -0.66 10.54 9.86
CA ASN A 93 0.59 10.65 9.14
C ASN A 93 1.78 10.58 10.11
N GLY A 94 2.69 9.67 9.85
CA GLY A 94 3.84 9.37 10.69
C GLY A 94 3.67 8.13 11.58
N ASP A 95 2.47 7.56 11.66
CA ASP A 95 2.26 6.25 12.30
C ASP A 95 2.73 5.10 11.39
N PHE A 96 2.75 3.92 11.94
CA PHE A 96 3.07 2.67 11.23
C PHE A 96 1.87 1.74 11.20
N ILE A 97 1.68 1.01 10.10
CA ILE A 97 0.83 -0.18 10.05
C ILE A 97 1.77 -1.39 10.16
N VAL A 98 1.66 -2.11 11.25
CA VAL A 98 2.51 -3.26 11.59
C VAL A 98 1.95 -4.55 10.99
N SER A 99 0.64 -4.74 11.11
CA SER A 99 -0.03 -5.90 10.53
C SER A 99 -1.44 -5.54 10.06
N ILE A 100 -1.93 -6.30 9.08
CA ILE A 100 -3.32 -6.23 8.59
C ILE A 100 -3.90 -7.63 8.62
N GLU A 101 -5.07 -7.82 9.26
CA GLU A 101 -5.72 -9.12 9.45
C GLU A 101 -4.75 -10.16 10.09
N GLY A 102 -3.89 -9.71 11.02
CA GLY A 102 -2.91 -10.54 11.69
C GLY A 102 -1.70 -10.95 10.83
N ARG A 103 -1.55 -10.42 9.62
CA ARG A 103 -0.39 -10.63 8.74
C ARG A 103 0.48 -9.38 8.73
N GLN A 104 1.76 -9.55 8.97
CA GLN A 104 2.73 -8.49 8.76
C GLN A 104 2.74 -8.08 7.28
N ILE A 105 2.75 -6.80 7.02
CA ILE A 105 2.75 -6.22 5.68
C ILE A 105 3.91 -5.23 5.59
N ALA A 106 4.89 -5.56 4.79
CA ALA A 106 6.13 -4.79 4.69
C ALA A 106 6.21 -3.95 3.41
N ASP A 107 5.40 -4.29 2.39
CA ASP A 107 5.47 -3.61 1.10
C ASP A 107 4.13 -3.61 0.34
N TYR A 108 4.15 -2.94 -0.82
CA TYR A 108 2.99 -2.82 -1.70
C TYR A 108 2.52 -4.16 -2.30
N SER A 109 3.44 -5.09 -2.56
CA SER A 109 3.10 -6.40 -3.13
C SER A 109 2.31 -7.24 -2.13
N GLU A 110 2.75 -7.25 -0.87
CA GLU A 110 2.06 -7.97 0.21
C GLU A 110 0.69 -7.36 0.51
N LEU A 111 0.60 -6.01 0.52
CA LEU A 111 -0.68 -5.32 0.65
C LEU A 111 -1.65 -5.72 -0.47
N ASN A 112 -1.21 -5.70 -1.72
CA ASN A 112 -2.03 -6.10 -2.86
C ASN A 112 -2.47 -7.57 -2.79
N GLN A 113 -1.59 -8.47 -2.35
CA GLN A 113 -1.95 -9.88 -2.17
C GLN A 113 -3.04 -10.06 -1.10
N LEU A 114 -2.96 -9.29 -0.01
CA LEU A 114 -3.97 -9.32 1.04
C LEU A 114 -5.31 -8.77 0.55
N LEU A 115 -5.28 -7.72 -0.27
CA LEU A 115 -6.50 -7.11 -0.82
C LEU A 115 -7.13 -7.91 -1.96
N LYS A 116 -6.42 -8.87 -2.53
CA LYS A 116 -6.92 -9.70 -3.63
C LYS A 116 -8.18 -10.47 -3.22
N GLY A 117 -9.26 -10.24 -3.96
CA GLY A 117 -10.57 -10.85 -3.71
C GLY A 117 -11.43 -10.14 -2.66
N LYS A 118 -10.92 -9.11 -2.01
CA LYS A 118 -11.70 -8.23 -1.14
C LYS A 118 -12.59 -7.30 -1.98
N LYS A 119 -13.62 -6.76 -1.35
CA LYS A 119 -14.60 -5.85 -1.97
C LYS A 119 -14.70 -4.54 -1.20
N GLY A 120 -15.15 -3.50 -1.89
CA GLY A 120 -15.54 -2.25 -1.21
C GLY A 120 -16.60 -2.53 -0.15
N GLY A 121 -16.43 -1.97 1.04
CA GLY A 121 -17.25 -2.20 2.21
C GLY A 121 -16.77 -3.33 3.14
N ASP A 122 -15.83 -4.17 2.70
CA ASP A 122 -15.24 -5.18 3.58
C ASP A 122 -14.49 -4.49 4.74
N LYS A 123 -14.72 -4.98 5.95
CA LYS A 123 -14.04 -4.49 7.15
C LYS A 123 -12.67 -5.11 7.26
N ILE A 124 -11.70 -4.29 7.61
CA ILE A 124 -10.30 -4.65 7.78
C ILE A 124 -9.84 -4.20 9.15
N LYS A 125 -9.12 -5.07 9.85
CA LYS A 125 -8.44 -4.74 11.11
C LYS A 125 -6.95 -4.60 10.86
N ALA A 126 -6.36 -3.58 11.44
CA ALA A 126 -4.93 -3.36 11.39
C ALA A 126 -4.38 -3.04 12.77
N GLU A 127 -3.23 -3.63 13.07
CA GLU A 127 -2.41 -3.24 14.21
C GLU A 127 -1.45 -2.14 13.76
N CYS A 128 -1.43 -1.07 14.51
CA CYS A 128 -0.67 0.14 14.21
C CYS A 128 0.28 0.48 15.36
N ALA A 129 1.29 1.26 15.05
CA ALA A 129 2.23 1.77 16.05
C ALA A 129 2.48 3.26 15.82
N ARG A 130 2.63 3.98 16.92
CA ARG A 130 3.04 5.39 16.93
C ARG A 130 4.33 5.54 17.71
N VAL A 131 5.29 6.25 17.13
CA VAL A 131 6.56 6.58 17.78
C VAL A 131 6.51 8.04 18.19
N ASP A 132 6.79 8.32 19.46
CA ASP A 132 6.90 9.69 19.94
C ASP A 132 8.35 10.24 19.80
N LYS A 133 8.53 11.52 20.12
CA LYS A 133 9.85 12.18 20.02
C LYS A 133 10.92 11.60 20.99
N SER A 134 10.54 10.79 21.96
CA SER A 134 11.44 10.11 22.87
C SER A 134 11.83 8.70 22.38
N GLY A 135 11.26 8.25 21.25
CA GLY A 135 11.45 6.91 20.71
C GLY A 135 10.55 5.86 21.34
N LYS A 136 9.58 6.26 22.18
CA LYS A 136 8.63 5.33 22.78
C LYS A 136 7.59 4.91 21.73
N ILE A 137 7.41 3.59 21.58
CA ILE A 137 6.43 2.98 20.71
C ILE A 137 5.14 2.71 21.49
N THR A 138 4.01 3.09 20.91
CA THR A 138 2.66 2.79 21.42
C THR A 138 1.89 2.06 20.35
N TYR A 139 1.42 0.84 20.64
CA TYR A 139 0.61 0.04 19.72
C TYR A 139 -0.88 0.32 19.95
N PHE A 140 -1.65 0.27 18.86
CA PHE A 140 -3.10 0.42 18.88
C PHE A 140 -3.72 -0.31 17.69
N GLU A 141 -5.00 -0.66 17.80
CA GLU A 141 -5.74 -1.32 16.72
C GLU A 141 -6.73 -0.35 16.08
N ILE A 142 -6.90 -0.47 14.77
CA ILE A 142 -7.93 0.23 14.02
C ILE A 142 -8.79 -0.77 13.24
N GLU A 143 -10.06 -0.41 13.01
CA GLU A 143 -10.95 -1.09 12.07
C GLU A 143 -11.48 -0.05 11.09
N PHE A 144 -11.43 -0.37 9.81
CA PHE A 144 -11.92 0.48 8.73
C PHE A 144 -12.51 -0.35 7.60
N LYS A 145 -13.28 0.27 6.71
CA LYS A 145 -13.84 -0.35 5.52
C LYS A 145 -13.00 -0.02 4.30
N LEU A 146 -12.77 -1.02 3.46
CA LEU A 146 -12.20 -0.80 2.14
C LEU A 146 -13.14 0.03 1.28
N MET A 147 -12.58 0.93 0.50
CA MET A 147 -13.30 1.67 -0.52
C MET A 147 -13.21 0.95 -1.86
N THR A 148 -14.28 1.04 -2.67
CA THR A 148 -14.15 0.70 -4.09
C THR A 148 -13.30 1.76 -4.75
N ASP A 149 -12.29 1.33 -5.48
CA ASP A 149 -11.44 2.26 -6.23
C ASP A 149 -12.14 2.66 -7.54
N THR A 150 -12.64 3.88 -7.56
CA THR A 150 -13.30 4.49 -8.73
C THR A 150 -12.49 5.67 -9.27
N SER A 151 -11.28 5.90 -8.76
CA SER A 151 -10.46 7.06 -9.14
C SER A 151 -9.95 6.96 -10.58
N GLY A 152 -9.79 5.74 -11.09
CA GLY A 152 -9.12 5.52 -12.39
C GLY A 152 -7.61 5.78 -12.35
N ASP A 153 -7.06 6.15 -11.19
CA ASP A 153 -5.63 6.33 -10.97
C ASP A 153 -4.94 4.96 -10.80
N PHE A 154 -3.77 4.82 -11.39
CA PHE A 154 -3.00 3.56 -11.45
C PHE A 154 -1.62 3.73 -10.85
#